data_086af271bfa4e48679edadd1762c5dd7
#
_entry.id   086af271bfa4e48679edadd1762c5dd7
#
_cell.length_a   1.000
_cell.length_b   1.000
_cell.length_c   1.000
_cell.angle_alpha   90.00
_cell.angle_beta   90.00
_cell.angle_gamma   90.00
#
_symmetry.space_group_name_H-M   'P 1'
#
loop_
_entity.id
_entity.type
_entity.pdbx_description
1 polymer ?
#
loop_
_entity_poly.entity_id
_entity_poly.type
_entity_poly.pdbx_seq_one_letter_code
_entity_poly.pdbx_strand_id
1 'polypeptide(L)'
;MANSGSQSAKEYQQGIAKYDNGLIDSAMLQQLQDQFCRANNLYLVCLGREEGVITKAYGSREELSFLHSLVDKQAYMSLIMRAEHDWIETMLEQQVGQACIKMCSIATRLEEKVEVIWVVIGILRDAVPEGVELPEYMMTTTEKSFYASTEFLASLSAQLFEVKINQLIAQDAMKKSLESENEMKHQLHRSQAMTEVVRMLESDEGFSELTVDILRETCESLDLSGGFLIRENVDHKTTDMICEYVKNKEDSLISGFQKKEKVQLPFFNGKPYMISSDSMMPEAFERFFRENDLSAAVFQPLEVSDHLLMYVGFFEKEAFRVWESDDIKFISGVKRVIQSILLKRIAKNSLASSYASLEAILENAGCGIYVVDYHTRSILYTNQKLKDLFSRTIKAGKLEEIVFAEEEEKKTH
;
A
#
# COMPACT_ATOMS: atom_id res chain seq x y z
N MET A 1 -20.20 17.66 21.71
CA MET A 1 -20.67 16.37 21.18
C MET A 1 -21.66 16.52 19.99
N ALA A 2 -21.59 17.60 19.21
CA ALA A 2 -22.52 17.86 18.10
C ALA A 2 -21.87 17.85 16.70
N ASN A 3 -20.58 17.45 16.56
CA ASN A 3 -19.85 17.51 15.29
C ASN A 3 -19.61 16.16 14.63
N SER A 4 -19.86 15.03 15.30
CA SER A 4 -19.63 13.70 14.73
C SER A 4 -20.74 13.21 13.79
N GLY A 5 -21.98 13.69 13.97
CA GLY A 5 -23.11 13.30 13.13
C GLY A 5 -23.09 13.91 11.72
N SER A 6 -22.54 15.13 11.58
CA SER A 6 -22.51 15.80 10.26
C SER A 6 -21.39 15.31 9.34
N GLN A 7 -20.32 14.78 9.93
CA GLN A 7 -19.19 14.25 9.16
C GLN A 7 -19.51 12.85 8.63
N SER A 8 -20.13 12.02 9.43
CA SER A 8 -20.64 10.69 9.04
C SER A 8 -21.71 10.78 7.94
N ALA A 9 -22.63 11.76 8.02
CA ALA A 9 -23.65 11.97 6.99
C ALA A 9 -23.03 12.44 5.65
N LYS A 10 -22.00 13.30 5.69
CA LYS A 10 -21.29 13.75 4.47
C LYS A 10 -20.45 12.64 3.83
N GLU A 11 -19.81 11.80 4.64
CA GLU A 11 -19.07 10.62 4.16
C GLU A 11 -20.03 9.58 3.56
N TYR A 12 -21.23 9.42 4.14
CA TYR A 12 -22.28 8.56 3.61
C TYR A 12 -22.80 9.07 2.27
N GLN A 13 -23.06 10.38 2.14
CA GLN A 13 -23.49 11.02 0.88
C GLN A 13 -22.44 10.94 -0.23
N GLN A 14 -21.15 11.11 0.08
CA GLN A 14 -20.07 10.90 -0.89
C GLN A 14 -19.91 9.42 -1.29
N GLY A 15 -20.25 8.49 -0.38
CA GLY A 15 -20.27 7.06 -0.64
C GLY A 15 -21.33 6.67 -1.68
N ILE A 16 -22.54 7.21 -1.56
CA ILE A 16 -23.69 6.83 -2.39
C ILE A 16 -23.55 7.32 -3.84
N ALA A 17 -23.04 8.54 -4.06
CA ALA A 17 -22.77 9.06 -5.41
C ALA A 17 -21.76 8.20 -6.21
N LYS A 18 -20.96 7.38 -5.53
CA LYS A 18 -19.98 6.46 -6.14
C LYS A 18 -20.64 5.18 -6.68
N TYR A 19 -21.88 4.86 -6.24
CA TYR A 19 -22.54 3.59 -6.55
C TYR A 19 -23.60 3.69 -7.65
N ASP A 20 -23.73 4.84 -8.30
CA ASP A 20 -24.75 5.14 -9.32
C ASP A 20 -24.84 4.07 -10.42
N ASN A 21 -23.69 3.52 -10.84
CA ASN A 21 -23.63 2.53 -11.92
C ASN A 21 -23.91 1.06 -11.50
N GLY A 22 -24.14 0.77 -10.22
CA GLY A 22 -24.36 -0.59 -9.73
C GLY A 22 -25.69 -0.82 -9.02
N LEU A 23 -26.49 0.23 -8.87
CA LEU A 23 -27.74 0.19 -8.11
C LEU A 23 -28.88 -0.44 -8.90
N ILE A 24 -28.91 -0.22 -10.22
CA ILE A 24 -30.00 -0.65 -11.09
C ILE A 24 -29.57 -1.90 -11.85
N ASP A 25 -30.17 -3.02 -11.49
CA ASP A 25 -30.10 -4.27 -12.26
C ASP A 25 -31.40 -4.42 -13.05
N SER A 26 -31.36 -4.02 -14.32
CA SER A 26 -32.54 -4.03 -15.21
C SER A 26 -33.14 -5.43 -15.40
N ALA A 27 -32.30 -6.49 -15.38
CA ALA A 27 -32.76 -7.85 -15.51
C ALA A 27 -33.54 -8.31 -14.27
N MET A 28 -33.02 -7.98 -13.09
CA MET A 28 -33.69 -8.24 -11.81
C MET A 28 -35.00 -7.48 -11.68
N LEU A 29 -35.02 -6.19 -12.07
CA LEU A 29 -36.24 -5.40 -12.04
C LEU A 29 -37.28 -5.91 -13.04
N GLN A 30 -36.87 -6.37 -14.23
CA GLN A 30 -37.77 -6.99 -15.20
C GLN A 30 -38.39 -8.27 -14.66
N GLN A 31 -37.59 -9.15 -14.07
CA GLN A 31 -38.11 -10.39 -13.49
C GLN A 31 -39.09 -10.12 -12.35
N LEU A 32 -38.77 -9.18 -11.47
CA LEU A 32 -39.67 -8.76 -10.41
C LEU A 32 -41.00 -8.22 -10.96
N GLN A 33 -40.92 -7.33 -11.95
CA GLN A 33 -42.09 -6.78 -12.64
C GLN A 33 -42.97 -7.87 -13.22
N ASP A 34 -42.39 -8.79 -13.98
CA ASP A 34 -43.17 -9.85 -14.66
C ASP A 34 -43.88 -10.78 -13.66
N GLN A 35 -43.23 -11.12 -12.56
CA GLN A 35 -43.83 -11.90 -11.48
C GLN A 35 -44.97 -11.11 -10.78
N PHE A 36 -44.70 -9.85 -10.48
CA PHE A 36 -45.67 -8.97 -9.81
C PHE A 36 -46.93 -8.77 -10.67
N CYS A 37 -46.78 -8.44 -11.95
CA CYS A 37 -47.85 -8.24 -12.88
C CYS A 37 -48.73 -9.50 -13.00
N ARG A 38 -48.09 -10.66 -13.15
CA ARG A 38 -48.81 -11.95 -13.25
C ARG A 38 -49.61 -12.27 -12.00
N ALA A 39 -49.05 -12.01 -10.82
CA ALA A 39 -49.68 -12.33 -9.55
C ALA A 39 -50.85 -11.41 -9.22
N ASN A 40 -50.83 -10.14 -9.67
CA ASN A 40 -51.79 -9.10 -9.28
C ASN A 40 -52.71 -8.65 -10.42
N ASN A 41 -52.56 -9.20 -11.62
CA ASN A 41 -53.33 -8.81 -12.82
C ASN A 41 -53.23 -7.32 -13.12
N LEU A 42 -52.03 -6.79 -13.12
CA LEU A 42 -51.72 -5.37 -13.35
C LEU A 42 -50.71 -5.23 -14.49
N TYR A 43 -50.71 -4.06 -15.09
CA TYR A 43 -49.67 -3.65 -16.04
C TYR A 43 -48.68 -2.73 -15.34
N LEU A 44 -47.39 -2.98 -15.56
CA LEU A 44 -46.34 -2.27 -14.88
C LEU A 44 -45.19 -1.96 -15.86
N VAL A 45 -44.58 -0.81 -15.66
CA VAL A 45 -43.31 -0.44 -16.30
C VAL A 45 -42.44 0.29 -15.28
N CYS A 46 -41.13 0.05 -15.32
CA CYS A 46 -40.16 0.77 -14.51
C CYS A 46 -39.38 1.75 -15.36
N LEU A 47 -39.32 2.98 -14.89
CA LEU A 47 -38.64 4.10 -15.51
C LEU A 47 -37.51 4.58 -14.63
N GLY A 48 -36.36 4.91 -15.23
CA GLY A 48 -35.24 5.60 -14.57
C GLY A 48 -35.26 7.07 -14.85
N ARG A 49 -34.60 7.83 -14.00
CA ARG A 49 -34.57 9.29 -14.12
C ARG A 49 -33.87 9.78 -15.39
N GLU A 50 -32.75 9.20 -15.77
CA GLU A 50 -31.93 9.66 -16.90
C GLU A 50 -31.98 8.70 -18.09
N GLU A 51 -32.30 7.45 -17.88
CA GLU A 51 -32.23 6.37 -18.87
C GLU A 51 -33.61 6.09 -19.55
N GLY A 52 -34.68 6.75 -19.14
CA GLY A 52 -36.02 6.50 -19.67
C GLY A 52 -36.56 5.16 -19.19
N VAL A 53 -36.97 4.28 -20.11
CA VAL A 53 -37.61 3.00 -19.79
C VAL A 53 -36.56 1.96 -19.40
N ILE A 54 -36.56 1.53 -18.13
CA ILE A 54 -35.64 0.50 -17.61
C ILE A 54 -36.17 -0.90 -17.95
N THR A 55 -37.47 -1.14 -17.79
CA THR A 55 -38.08 -2.44 -18.04
C THR A 55 -39.10 -2.36 -19.18
N LYS A 56 -39.27 -3.43 -19.92
CA LYS A 56 -40.32 -3.55 -20.92
C LYS A 56 -41.67 -3.74 -20.23
N ALA A 57 -42.69 -3.04 -20.66
CA ALA A 57 -44.06 -3.19 -20.13
C ALA A 57 -44.51 -4.68 -20.22
N TYR A 58 -45.09 -5.17 -19.15
CA TYR A 58 -45.65 -6.51 -19.11
C TYR A 58 -46.97 -6.62 -19.86
N GLY A 59 -47.14 -7.66 -20.65
CA GLY A 59 -48.34 -7.94 -21.42
C GLY A 59 -48.05 -8.35 -22.86
N SER A 60 -49.00 -8.97 -23.52
CA SER A 60 -48.91 -9.27 -24.95
C SER A 60 -48.96 -7.99 -25.79
N ARG A 61 -48.55 -8.09 -27.04
CA ARG A 61 -48.59 -6.95 -27.96
C ARG A 61 -50.01 -6.42 -28.15
N GLU A 62 -51.00 -7.31 -28.13
CA GLU A 62 -52.40 -7.01 -28.26
C GLU A 62 -52.93 -6.26 -27.04
N GLU A 63 -52.64 -6.77 -25.84
CA GLU A 63 -52.98 -6.12 -24.57
C GLU A 63 -52.41 -4.74 -24.47
N LEU A 64 -51.10 -4.56 -24.73
CA LEU A 64 -50.42 -3.28 -24.66
C LEU A 64 -50.94 -2.29 -25.73
N SER A 65 -51.24 -2.74 -26.94
CA SER A 65 -51.83 -1.89 -27.99
C SER A 65 -53.20 -1.39 -27.57
N PHE A 66 -54.04 -2.25 -27.01
CA PHE A 66 -55.34 -1.88 -26.50
C PHE A 66 -55.25 -0.92 -25.31
N LEU A 67 -54.36 -1.22 -24.36
CA LEU A 67 -54.11 -0.35 -23.22
C LEU A 67 -53.63 1.04 -23.65
N HIS A 68 -52.74 1.13 -24.63
CA HIS A 68 -52.29 2.40 -25.21
C HIS A 68 -53.40 3.20 -25.88
N SER A 69 -54.44 2.55 -26.39
CA SER A 69 -55.61 3.26 -26.97
C SER A 69 -56.53 3.83 -25.90
N LEU A 70 -56.46 3.29 -24.68
CA LEU A 70 -57.30 3.71 -23.55
C LEU A 70 -56.66 4.79 -22.68
N VAL A 71 -55.31 4.78 -22.57
CA VAL A 71 -54.58 5.70 -21.69
C VAL A 71 -54.29 7.03 -22.39
N ASP A 72 -54.69 8.14 -21.75
CA ASP A 72 -54.35 9.47 -22.22
C ASP A 72 -52.87 9.75 -21.96
N LYS A 73 -52.14 10.08 -23.03
CA LYS A 73 -50.71 10.41 -22.98
C LYS A 73 -50.39 11.60 -22.09
N GLN A 74 -51.24 12.61 -22.05
CA GLN A 74 -50.99 13.80 -21.20
C GLN A 74 -51.14 13.45 -19.72
N ALA A 75 -52.16 12.68 -19.35
CA ALA A 75 -52.33 12.20 -17.99
C ALA A 75 -51.21 11.29 -17.56
N TYR A 76 -50.72 10.37 -18.43
CA TYR A 76 -49.59 9.52 -18.17
C TYR A 76 -48.29 10.31 -17.92
N MET A 77 -47.98 11.29 -18.79
CA MET A 77 -46.81 12.15 -18.62
C MET A 77 -46.90 13.04 -17.37
N SER A 78 -48.08 13.56 -17.05
CA SER A 78 -48.27 14.35 -15.83
C SER A 78 -48.06 13.52 -14.55
N LEU A 79 -48.43 12.23 -14.57
CA LEU A 79 -48.22 11.31 -13.48
C LEU A 79 -46.74 11.08 -13.21
N ILE A 80 -45.95 10.88 -14.27
CA ILE A 80 -44.50 10.69 -14.17
C ILE A 80 -43.81 11.94 -13.64
N MET A 81 -44.14 13.11 -14.22
CA MET A 81 -43.56 14.40 -13.79
C MET A 81 -43.88 14.72 -12.33
N ARG A 82 -45.06 14.39 -11.85
CA ARG A 82 -45.40 14.55 -10.43
C ARG A 82 -44.62 13.62 -9.56
N ALA A 83 -44.46 12.35 -9.94
CA ALA A 83 -43.65 11.37 -9.19
C ALA A 83 -42.17 11.79 -9.06
N GLU A 84 -41.61 12.51 -10.03
CA GLU A 84 -40.28 13.09 -9.97
C GLU A 84 -40.15 14.24 -8.98
N HIS A 85 -41.21 15.07 -8.82
CA HIS A 85 -41.16 16.28 -8.02
C HIS A 85 -41.80 16.16 -6.62
N ASP A 86 -42.88 15.35 -6.52
CA ASP A 86 -43.61 15.20 -5.27
C ASP A 86 -43.13 14.03 -4.43
N TRP A 87 -43.04 14.25 -3.12
CA TRP A 87 -42.61 13.25 -2.12
C TRP A 87 -43.69 12.20 -1.81
N ILE A 88 -44.84 12.29 -2.43
CA ILE A 88 -46.01 11.47 -2.15
C ILE A 88 -46.34 10.62 -3.37
N GLU A 89 -46.81 9.38 -3.14
CA GLU A 89 -47.37 8.52 -4.16
C GLU A 89 -48.42 9.29 -4.94
N THR A 90 -48.23 9.42 -6.26
CA THR A 90 -49.19 10.15 -7.07
C THR A 90 -50.12 9.17 -7.71
N MET A 91 -51.37 9.15 -7.25
CA MET A 91 -52.44 8.38 -7.86
C MET A 91 -53.27 9.30 -8.78
N LEU A 92 -53.50 8.82 -9.98
CA LEU A 92 -54.43 9.42 -10.90
C LEU A 92 -55.47 8.36 -11.26
N GLU A 93 -56.75 8.72 -11.07
CA GLU A 93 -57.86 7.95 -11.56
C GLU A 93 -58.36 8.60 -12.85
N GLN A 94 -58.33 7.87 -13.92
CA GLN A 94 -58.79 8.34 -15.22
C GLN A 94 -59.90 7.44 -15.74
N GLN A 95 -61.04 8.04 -16.02
CA GLN A 95 -62.12 7.36 -16.70
C GLN A 95 -61.90 7.54 -18.20
N VAL A 96 -61.65 6.47 -18.92
CA VAL A 96 -61.39 6.48 -20.35
C VAL A 96 -62.51 5.71 -21.04
N GLY A 97 -63.34 6.47 -21.71
CA GLY A 97 -64.51 5.87 -22.38
C GLY A 97 -65.44 5.20 -21.39
N GLN A 98 -65.64 3.90 -21.59
CA GLN A 98 -66.54 3.06 -20.79
C GLN A 98 -65.80 2.20 -19.74
N ALA A 99 -64.46 2.29 -19.68
CA ALA A 99 -63.65 1.53 -18.72
C ALA A 99 -63.03 2.48 -17.69
N CYS A 100 -63.05 2.07 -16.42
CA CYS A 100 -62.32 2.78 -15.37
C CYS A 100 -60.89 2.25 -15.31
N ILE A 101 -59.94 3.14 -15.58
CA ILE A 101 -58.51 2.83 -15.51
C ILE A 101 -57.92 3.59 -14.34
N LYS A 102 -57.29 2.90 -13.40
CA LYS A 102 -56.48 3.52 -12.36
C LYS A 102 -55.01 3.46 -12.73
N MET A 103 -54.33 4.58 -12.57
CA MET A 103 -52.89 4.69 -12.73
C MET A 103 -52.28 5.18 -11.42
N CYS A 104 -51.16 4.59 -11.04
CA CYS A 104 -50.35 4.96 -9.89
C CYS A 104 -48.92 5.05 -10.30
N SER A 105 -48.21 6.12 -9.88
CA SER A 105 -46.77 6.17 -9.96
C SER A 105 -46.15 6.04 -8.56
N ILE A 106 -45.18 5.18 -8.43
CA ILE A 106 -44.48 4.91 -7.18
C ILE A 106 -43.02 5.26 -7.40
N ALA A 107 -42.55 6.36 -6.79
CA ALA A 107 -41.14 6.75 -6.86
C ALA A 107 -40.35 6.11 -5.72
N THR A 108 -39.35 5.34 -6.08
CA THR A 108 -38.40 4.86 -5.11
C THR A 108 -37.23 5.82 -5.05
N ARG A 109 -37.01 6.38 -3.86
CA ARG A 109 -36.02 7.42 -3.62
C ARG A 109 -34.89 6.87 -2.77
N LEU A 110 -33.70 7.32 -3.13
CA LEU A 110 -32.53 7.20 -2.31
C LEU A 110 -32.17 8.59 -1.81
N GLU A 111 -32.32 8.81 -0.50
CA GLU A 111 -32.22 10.16 0.10
C GLU A 111 -33.24 11.12 -0.53
N GLU A 112 -32.77 12.13 -1.27
CA GLU A 112 -33.63 13.11 -1.93
C GLU A 112 -33.79 12.87 -3.44
N LYS A 113 -33.08 11.85 -4.00
CA LYS A 113 -33.10 11.56 -5.44
C LYS A 113 -34.06 10.42 -5.76
N VAL A 114 -34.84 10.60 -6.82
CA VAL A 114 -35.66 9.53 -7.41
C VAL A 114 -34.74 8.62 -8.23
N GLU A 115 -34.64 7.36 -7.87
CA GLU A 115 -33.84 6.38 -8.61
C GLU A 115 -34.67 5.66 -9.68
N VAL A 116 -35.84 5.20 -9.30
CA VAL A 116 -36.79 4.57 -10.23
C VAL A 116 -38.20 5.01 -9.95
N ILE A 117 -39.04 4.99 -11.00
CA ILE A 117 -40.48 5.22 -10.94
C ILE A 117 -41.17 4.00 -11.50
N TRP A 118 -41.97 3.37 -10.68
CA TRP A 118 -42.89 2.34 -11.12
C TRP A 118 -44.20 2.97 -11.55
N VAL A 119 -44.62 2.73 -12.78
CA VAL A 119 -45.95 3.13 -13.28
C VAL A 119 -46.82 1.90 -13.34
N VAL A 120 -47.82 1.90 -12.49
CA VAL A 120 -48.79 0.81 -12.35
C VAL A 120 -50.11 1.20 -13.00
N ILE A 121 -50.65 0.35 -13.85
CA ILE A 121 -51.93 0.56 -14.51
C ILE A 121 -52.85 -0.62 -14.23
N GLY A 122 -54.04 -0.36 -13.70
CA GLY A 122 -55.07 -1.36 -13.42
C GLY A 122 -56.38 -1.03 -14.15
N ILE A 123 -56.97 -2.03 -14.76
CA ILE A 123 -58.33 -1.93 -15.30
C ILE A 123 -59.29 -2.49 -14.24
N LEU A 124 -60.17 -1.60 -13.70
CA LEU A 124 -61.05 -1.97 -12.60
C LEU A 124 -62.27 -2.70 -13.11
N ARG A 125 -62.42 -3.96 -12.73
CA ARG A 125 -63.60 -4.80 -13.07
C ARG A 125 -64.89 -4.24 -12.46
N ASP A 126 -64.77 -3.70 -11.23
CA ASP A 126 -65.91 -3.23 -10.44
C ASP A 126 -66.48 -1.92 -10.96
N ALA A 127 -65.75 -1.21 -11.83
CA ALA A 127 -66.14 0.08 -12.37
C ALA A 127 -66.42 0.05 -13.90
N VAL A 128 -66.54 -1.14 -14.49
CA VAL A 128 -66.93 -1.27 -15.90
C VAL A 128 -68.44 -1.09 -16.00
N PRO A 129 -68.94 -0.13 -16.81
CA PRO A 129 -70.37 0.06 -16.99
C PRO A 129 -71.08 -1.13 -17.60
N GLU A 130 -72.36 -1.30 -17.28
CA GLU A 130 -73.19 -2.38 -17.88
C GLU A 130 -73.25 -2.20 -19.40
N GLY A 131 -72.92 -3.30 -20.15
CA GLY A 131 -72.95 -3.28 -21.61
C GLY A 131 -71.60 -3.04 -22.30
N VAL A 132 -70.51 -2.91 -21.55
CA VAL A 132 -69.15 -2.82 -22.08
C VAL A 132 -68.47 -4.19 -21.99
N GLU A 133 -68.12 -4.77 -23.14
CA GLU A 133 -67.33 -6.00 -23.22
C GLU A 133 -65.82 -5.64 -23.29
N LEU A 134 -65.09 -5.92 -22.21
CA LEU A 134 -63.64 -5.91 -22.28
C LEU A 134 -63.16 -7.22 -22.97
N PRO A 135 -62.14 -7.15 -23.82
CA PRO A 135 -61.54 -8.34 -24.40
C PRO A 135 -61.12 -9.35 -23.32
N GLU A 136 -61.44 -10.64 -23.52
CA GLU A 136 -61.12 -11.71 -22.55
C GLU A 136 -59.65 -11.81 -22.20
N TYR A 137 -58.74 -11.33 -23.06
CA TYR A 137 -57.30 -11.37 -22.85
C TYR A 137 -56.80 -10.24 -21.93
N MET A 138 -57.66 -9.25 -21.58
CA MET A 138 -57.24 -8.16 -20.72
C MET A 138 -57.18 -8.54 -19.24
N MET A 139 -56.10 -8.19 -18.59
CA MET A 139 -55.96 -8.37 -17.14
C MET A 139 -56.84 -7.28 -16.45
N THR A 140 -57.68 -7.74 -15.52
CA THR A 140 -58.56 -6.87 -14.74
C THR A 140 -58.36 -7.16 -13.25
N THR A 141 -58.47 -6.11 -12.45
CA THR A 141 -58.33 -6.16 -10.99
C THR A 141 -59.55 -5.51 -10.31
N THR A 142 -59.63 -5.65 -8.99
CA THR A 142 -60.59 -4.88 -8.19
C THR A 142 -59.90 -3.65 -7.61
N GLU A 143 -60.66 -2.60 -7.28
CA GLU A 143 -60.12 -1.39 -6.68
C GLU A 143 -59.32 -1.71 -5.39
N LYS A 144 -59.89 -2.54 -4.51
CA LYS A 144 -59.22 -2.95 -3.28
C LYS A 144 -57.89 -3.69 -3.54
N SER A 145 -57.86 -4.55 -4.55
CA SER A 145 -56.62 -5.28 -4.91
C SER A 145 -55.61 -4.35 -5.53
N PHE A 146 -56.01 -3.38 -6.33
CA PHE A 146 -55.13 -2.35 -6.90
C PHE A 146 -54.38 -1.59 -5.82
N TYR A 147 -55.09 -1.04 -4.82
CA TYR A 147 -54.45 -0.30 -3.72
C TYR A 147 -53.49 -1.20 -2.90
N ALA A 148 -53.94 -2.39 -2.52
CA ALA A 148 -53.11 -3.31 -1.75
C ALA A 148 -51.81 -3.70 -2.51
N SER A 149 -51.92 -3.89 -3.82
CA SER A 149 -50.76 -4.23 -4.67
C SER A 149 -49.83 -3.04 -4.84
N THR A 150 -50.31 -1.81 -4.99
CA THR A 150 -49.47 -0.61 -5.11
C THR A 150 -48.73 -0.31 -3.80
N GLU A 151 -49.39 -0.41 -2.64
CA GLU A 151 -48.73 -0.28 -1.34
C GLU A 151 -47.65 -1.36 -1.12
N PHE A 152 -47.96 -2.61 -1.50
CA PHE A 152 -46.99 -3.69 -1.42
C PHE A 152 -45.79 -3.44 -2.35
N LEU A 153 -46.00 -2.99 -3.59
CA LEU A 153 -44.93 -2.67 -4.53
C LEU A 153 -44.05 -1.53 -4.02
N ALA A 154 -44.64 -0.51 -3.43
CA ALA A 154 -43.90 0.62 -2.83
C ALA A 154 -42.97 0.13 -1.71
N SER A 155 -43.49 -0.67 -0.78
CA SER A 155 -42.72 -1.24 0.31
C SER A 155 -41.62 -2.18 -0.20
N LEU A 156 -41.96 -3.06 -1.16
CA LEU A 156 -40.99 -4.01 -1.73
C LEU A 156 -39.87 -3.29 -2.47
N SER A 157 -40.20 -2.28 -3.28
CA SER A 157 -39.21 -1.49 -4.01
C SER A 157 -38.25 -0.77 -3.03
N ALA A 158 -38.77 -0.11 -2.01
CA ALA A 158 -37.93 0.57 -1.01
C ALA A 158 -36.96 -0.40 -0.31
N GLN A 159 -37.46 -1.57 0.12
CA GLN A 159 -36.62 -2.60 0.78
C GLN A 159 -35.55 -3.17 -0.17
N LEU A 160 -35.86 -3.42 -1.42
CA LEU A 160 -34.89 -3.92 -2.40
C LEU A 160 -33.72 -2.95 -2.59
N PHE A 161 -34.02 -1.67 -2.72
CA PHE A 161 -32.99 -0.64 -2.88
C PHE A 161 -32.16 -0.49 -1.61
N GLU A 162 -32.79 -0.49 -0.43
CA GLU A 162 -32.08 -0.46 0.85
C GLU A 162 -31.11 -1.63 1.00
N VAL A 163 -31.54 -2.86 0.72
CA VAL A 163 -30.72 -4.05 0.77
C VAL A 163 -29.54 -3.94 -0.23
N LYS A 164 -29.80 -3.47 -1.45
CA LYS A 164 -28.77 -3.32 -2.47
C LYS A 164 -27.70 -2.31 -2.06
N ILE A 165 -28.09 -1.17 -1.49
CA ILE A 165 -27.16 -0.15 -0.98
C ILE A 165 -26.30 -0.73 0.13
N ASN A 166 -26.94 -1.37 1.12
CA ASN A 166 -26.21 -1.96 2.24
C ASN A 166 -25.21 -3.02 1.75
N GLN A 167 -25.57 -3.79 0.72
CA GLN A 167 -24.66 -4.75 0.10
C GLN A 167 -23.45 -4.05 -0.55
N LEU A 168 -23.67 -2.98 -1.31
CA LEU A 168 -22.60 -2.22 -1.96
C LEU A 168 -21.66 -1.56 -0.94
N ILE A 169 -22.23 -0.96 0.12
CA ILE A 169 -21.44 -0.37 1.22
C ILE A 169 -20.58 -1.45 1.90
N ALA A 170 -21.17 -2.61 2.18
CA ALA A 170 -20.43 -3.72 2.79
C ALA A 170 -19.30 -4.24 1.89
N GLN A 171 -19.51 -4.33 0.59
CA GLN A 171 -18.48 -4.72 -0.37
C GLN A 171 -17.32 -3.72 -0.43
N ASP A 172 -17.61 -2.40 -0.46
CA ASP A 172 -16.57 -1.35 -0.47
C ASP A 172 -15.78 -1.36 0.86
N ALA A 173 -16.47 -1.50 1.99
CA ALA A 173 -15.83 -1.61 3.30
C ALA A 173 -14.91 -2.85 3.39
N MET A 174 -15.36 -3.99 2.86
CA MET A 174 -14.57 -5.22 2.83
C MET A 174 -13.34 -5.05 1.93
N LYS A 175 -13.48 -4.42 0.76
CA LYS A 175 -12.36 -4.12 -0.15
C LYS A 175 -11.32 -3.24 0.53
N LYS A 176 -11.74 -2.13 1.16
CA LYS A 176 -10.85 -1.22 1.90
C LYS A 176 -10.15 -1.91 3.07
N SER A 177 -10.87 -2.78 3.79
CA SER A 177 -10.29 -3.56 4.88
C SER A 177 -9.19 -4.51 4.38
N LEU A 178 -9.41 -5.17 3.24
CA LEU A 178 -8.43 -6.08 2.63
C LEU A 178 -7.18 -5.30 2.13
N GLU A 179 -7.38 -4.13 1.51
CA GLU A 179 -6.29 -3.25 1.08
C GLU A 179 -5.45 -2.80 2.28
N SER A 180 -6.10 -2.35 3.36
CA SER A 180 -5.43 -1.95 4.60
C SER A 180 -4.70 -3.12 5.30
N GLU A 181 -5.27 -4.33 5.29
CA GLU A 181 -4.61 -5.51 5.84
C GLU A 181 -3.34 -5.87 5.06
N ASN A 182 -3.39 -5.81 3.73
CA ASN A 182 -2.22 -6.06 2.89
C ASN A 182 -1.11 -5.02 3.11
N GLU A 183 -1.48 -3.74 3.21
CA GLU A 183 -0.52 -2.68 3.50
C GLU A 183 0.14 -2.87 4.88
N MET A 184 -0.65 -3.24 5.89
CA MET A 184 -0.12 -3.54 7.22
C MET A 184 0.83 -4.74 7.22
N LYS A 185 0.55 -5.79 6.45
CA LYS A 185 1.45 -6.94 6.27
C LYS A 185 2.79 -6.53 5.65
N HIS A 186 2.76 -5.68 4.61
CA HIS A 186 3.97 -5.15 4.00
C HIS A 186 4.80 -4.31 4.98
N GLN A 187 4.16 -3.43 5.75
CA GLN A 187 4.84 -2.63 6.78
C GLN A 187 5.45 -3.50 7.88
N LEU A 188 4.72 -4.52 8.33
CA LEU A 188 5.23 -5.47 9.32
C LEU A 188 6.47 -6.21 8.81
N HIS A 189 6.44 -6.71 7.57
CA HIS A 189 7.57 -7.41 6.96
C HIS A 189 8.80 -6.49 6.86
N ARG A 190 8.63 -5.26 6.38
CA ARG A 190 9.72 -4.25 6.34
C ARG A 190 10.27 -3.93 7.75
N SER A 191 9.41 -3.83 8.76
CA SER A 191 9.82 -3.60 10.14
C SER A 191 10.64 -4.78 10.71
N GLN A 192 10.24 -6.00 10.41
CA GLN A 192 10.96 -7.21 10.81
C GLN A 192 12.35 -7.27 10.14
N ALA A 193 12.42 -7.03 8.82
CA ALA A 193 13.68 -6.99 8.08
C ALA A 193 14.62 -5.89 8.64
N MET A 194 14.11 -4.70 8.95
CA MET A 194 14.92 -3.64 9.55
C MET A 194 15.44 -4.04 10.95
N THR A 195 14.63 -4.73 11.74
CA THR A 195 15.06 -5.22 13.06
C THR A 195 16.19 -6.23 12.92
N GLU A 196 16.12 -7.13 11.94
CA GLU A 196 17.17 -8.09 11.65
C GLU A 196 18.46 -7.40 11.20
N VAL A 197 18.36 -6.45 10.28
CA VAL A 197 19.49 -5.62 9.81
C VAL A 197 20.14 -4.86 10.99
N VAL A 198 19.36 -4.30 11.91
CA VAL A 198 19.90 -3.62 13.10
C VAL A 198 20.59 -4.61 14.04
N ARG A 199 20.05 -5.82 14.21
CA ARG A 199 20.69 -6.87 15.02
C ARG A 199 22.08 -7.25 14.52
N MET A 200 22.31 -7.17 13.21
CA MET A 200 23.61 -7.42 12.59
C MET A 200 24.70 -6.41 13.00
N LEU A 201 24.35 -5.23 13.55
CA LEU A 201 25.33 -4.28 14.13
C LEU A 201 26.20 -4.86 15.24
N GLU A 202 25.70 -5.89 15.94
CA GLU A 202 26.41 -6.53 17.07
C GLU A 202 27.28 -7.72 16.64
N SER A 203 27.21 -8.14 15.37
CA SER A 203 27.98 -9.25 14.84
C SER A 203 29.48 -8.91 14.76
N ASP A 204 30.31 -9.89 15.08
CA ASP A 204 31.78 -9.83 14.93
C ASP A 204 32.28 -10.36 13.55
N GLU A 205 31.37 -10.71 12.64
CA GLU A 205 31.69 -11.20 11.29
C GLU A 205 32.45 -10.18 10.44
N GLY A 206 33.05 -10.63 9.34
CA GLY A 206 33.74 -9.77 8.37
C GLY A 206 32.84 -8.66 7.82
N PHE A 207 33.38 -7.45 7.55
CA PHE A 207 32.57 -6.33 7.05
C PHE A 207 31.86 -6.69 5.74
N SER A 208 32.56 -7.34 4.80
CA SER A 208 31.98 -7.70 3.50
C SER A 208 30.91 -8.79 3.64
N GLU A 209 31.12 -9.80 4.48
CA GLU A 209 30.15 -10.87 4.74
C GLU A 209 28.87 -10.30 5.34
N LEU A 210 29.04 -9.52 6.40
CA LEU A 210 27.92 -8.86 7.06
C LEU A 210 27.14 -7.90 6.12
N THR A 211 27.86 -7.19 5.25
CA THR A 211 27.21 -6.31 4.27
C THR A 211 26.43 -7.12 3.24
N VAL A 212 26.94 -8.27 2.78
CA VAL A 212 26.20 -9.16 1.88
C VAL A 212 24.91 -9.66 2.51
N ASP A 213 24.94 -10.02 3.80
CA ASP A 213 23.73 -10.45 4.52
C ASP A 213 22.71 -9.33 4.65
N ILE A 214 23.16 -8.08 4.92
CA ILE A 214 22.29 -6.90 4.93
C ILE A 214 21.69 -6.62 3.54
N LEU A 215 22.49 -6.73 2.49
CA LEU A 215 22.02 -6.55 1.11
C LEU A 215 20.99 -7.62 0.75
N ARG A 216 21.21 -8.88 1.14
CA ARG A 216 20.27 -9.98 0.93
C ARG A 216 18.95 -9.71 1.60
N GLU A 217 18.95 -9.44 2.90
CA GLU A 217 17.73 -9.15 3.66
C GLU A 217 16.94 -7.98 3.07
N THR A 218 17.67 -6.96 2.62
CA THR A 218 17.06 -5.78 1.97
C THR A 218 16.42 -6.15 0.63
N CYS A 219 17.13 -6.91 -0.21
CA CYS A 219 16.64 -7.31 -1.53
C CYS A 219 15.44 -8.27 -1.41
N GLU A 220 15.46 -9.20 -0.47
CA GLU A 220 14.33 -10.10 -0.21
C GLU A 220 13.11 -9.35 0.33
N SER A 221 13.32 -8.37 1.23
CA SER A 221 12.21 -7.55 1.78
C SER A 221 11.56 -6.64 0.76
N LEU A 222 12.31 -6.14 -0.23
CA LEU A 222 11.84 -5.24 -1.27
C LEU A 222 11.59 -5.94 -2.61
N ASP A 223 11.83 -7.26 -2.69
CA ASP A 223 11.77 -8.07 -3.91
C ASP A 223 12.57 -7.44 -5.07
N LEU A 224 13.88 -7.26 -4.84
CA LEU A 224 14.82 -6.66 -5.79
C LEU A 224 15.72 -7.70 -6.43
N SER A 225 16.21 -7.42 -7.65
CA SER A 225 17.16 -8.26 -8.37
C SER A 225 18.52 -8.33 -7.67
N GLY A 226 18.96 -7.23 -7.02
CA GLY A 226 20.22 -7.25 -6.28
C GLY A 226 20.57 -5.93 -5.62
N GLY A 227 21.70 -5.99 -4.87
CA GLY A 227 22.30 -4.85 -4.21
C GLY A 227 23.81 -4.99 -4.13
N PHE A 228 24.51 -3.88 -4.02
CA PHE A 228 25.96 -3.85 -4.01
C PHE A 228 26.53 -2.73 -3.14
N LEU A 229 27.80 -2.90 -2.76
CA LEU A 229 28.60 -1.88 -2.13
C LEU A 229 29.85 -1.63 -2.97
N ILE A 230 30.05 -0.39 -3.39
CA ILE A 230 31.19 0.05 -4.20
C ILE A 230 31.97 1.16 -3.50
N ARG A 231 33.25 1.25 -3.84
CA ARG A 231 34.16 2.26 -3.36
C ARG A 231 34.88 2.92 -4.53
N GLU A 232 34.96 4.26 -4.51
CA GLU A 232 35.82 4.99 -5.41
C GLU A 232 37.23 5.06 -4.85
N ASN A 233 38.20 4.72 -5.71
CA ASN A 233 39.60 4.97 -5.47
C ASN A 233 39.97 6.30 -6.13
N VAL A 234 40.04 7.36 -5.34
CA VAL A 234 40.26 8.72 -5.84
C VAL A 234 41.61 8.86 -6.54
N ASP A 235 42.65 8.17 -6.03
CA ASP A 235 44.01 8.26 -6.56
C ASP A 235 44.15 7.61 -7.94
N HIS A 236 43.45 6.52 -8.16
CA HIS A 236 43.50 5.76 -9.42
C HIS A 236 42.31 6.02 -10.33
N LYS A 237 41.30 6.80 -9.90
CA LYS A 237 40.04 7.02 -10.61
C LYS A 237 39.35 5.73 -11.05
N THR A 238 39.40 4.74 -10.17
CA THR A 238 38.78 3.42 -10.39
C THR A 238 37.71 3.19 -9.35
N THR A 239 36.73 2.37 -9.74
CA THR A 239 35.68 1.92 -8.84
C THR A 239 35.92 0.45 -8.51
N ASP A 240 35.96 0.15 -7.23
CA ASP A 240 36.09 -1.20 -6.72
C ASP A 240 34.74 -1.70 -6.18
N MET A 241 34.26 -2.84 -6.65
CA MET A 241 33.17 -3.57 -6.01
C MET A 241 33.68 -4.23 -4.73
N ILE A 242 33.11 -3.88 -3.59
CA ILE A 242 33.48 -4.46 -2.30
C ILE A 242 32.72 -5.75 -2.07
N CYS A 243 31.42 -5.74 -2.28
CA CYS A 243 30.56 -6.90 -2.20
C CYS A 243 29.27 -6.67 -2.98
N GLU A 244 28.62 -7.77 -3.31
CA GLU A 244 27.36 -7.81 -4.05
C GLU A 244 26.50 -8.96 -3.54
N TYR A 245 25.20 -8.75 -3.52
CA TYR A 245 24.17 -9.77 -3.45
C TYR A 245 23.29 -9.71 -4.69
N VAL A 246 23.02 -10.84 -5.31
CA VAL A 246 22.09 -10.98 -6.44
C VAL A 246 21.18 -12.17 -6.22
N LYS A 247 19.91 -12.00 -6.57
CA LYS A 247 18.89 -13.04 -6.49
C LYS A 247 19.22 -14.20 -7.44
N ASN A 248 19.64 -13.90 -8.66
CA ASN A 248 20.10 -14.85 -9.66
C ASN A 248 21.57 -14.57 -9.99
N LYS A 249 22.39 -15.60 -10.12
CA LYS A 249 23.82 -15.45 -10.43
C LYS A 249 24.10 -14.75 -11.77
N GLU A 250 23.18 -14.84 -12.70
CA GLU A 250 23.25 -14.19 -14.01
C GLU A 250 23.10 -12.68 -13.92
N ASP A 251 22.54 -12.18 -12.84
CA ASP A 251 22.32 -10.76 -12.60
C ASP A 251 23.53 -10.01 -12.04
N SER A 252 24.63 -10.73 -11.78
CA SER A 252 25.84 -10.16 -11.18
C SER A 252 26.43 -9.03 -12.02
N LEU A 253 26.73 -7.91 -11.36
CA LEU A 253 27.40 -6.73 -11.93
C LEU A 253 28.92 -6.79 -11.80
N ILE A 254 29.48 -7.75 -11.07
CA ILE A 254 30.92 -7.87 -10.78
C ILE A 254 31.76 -7.89 -12.06
N SER A 255 31.30 -8.57 -13.11
CA SER A 255 32.02 -8.64 -14.40
C SER A 255 32.18 -7.27 -15.06
N GLY A 256 31.23 -6.37 -14.89
CA GLY A 256 31.27 -4.99 -15.38
C GLY A 256 32.32 -4.13 -14.66
N PHE A 257 32.49 -4.35 -13.35
CA PHE A 257 33.45 -3.61 -12.51
C PHE A 257 34.88 -4.14 -12.58
N GLN A 258 35.08 -5.40 -12.94
CA GLN A 258 36.41 -6.01 -13.08
C GLN A 258 37.12 -5.65 -14.40
N LYS A 259 36.40 -5.11 -15.40
CA LYS A 259 37.03 -4.60 -16.61
C LYS A 259 37.83 -3.35 -16.27
N LYS A 260 39.14 -3.41 -16.47
CA LYS A 260 40.15 -2.37 -16.16
C LYS A 260 39.96 -1.04 -16.93
N GLU A 261 38.90 -0.82 -17.64
CA GLU A 261 38.56 0.45 -18.22
C GLU A 261 38.01 1.36 -17.13
N LYS A 262 38.54 2.57 -17.02
CA LYS A 262 38.16 3.63 -16.10
C LYS A 262 36.66 3.98 -16.29
N VAL A 263 35.79 3.23 -15.67
CA VAL A 263 34.37 3.54 -15.64
C VAL A 263 34.21 4.70 -14.66
N GLN A 264 34.17 5.92 -15.19
CA GLN A 264 33.66 7.05 -14.42
C GLN A 264 32.16 6.82 -14.25
N LEU A 265 31.76 6.29 -13.11
CA LEU A 265 30.35 6.19 -12.80
C LEU A 265 29.83 7.60 -12.47
N PRO A 266 28.76 8.03 -13.11
CA PRO A 266 28.26 9.41 -13.03
C PRO A 266 27.75 9.81 -11.64
N PHE A 267 27.62 8.84 -10.74
CA PHE A 267 27.09 9.05 -9.39
C PHE A 267 28.16 9.26 -8.31
N PHE A 268 29.48 9.24 -8.67
CA PHE A 268 30.53 9.55 -7.68
C PHE A 268 30.71 11.05 -7.44
N ASN A 269 29.69 11.66 -6.88
CA ASN A 269 29.70 13.08 -6.52
C ASN A 269 29.15 13.36 -5.11
N GLY A 270 28.98 12.30 -4.29
CA GLY A 270 28.45 12.41 -2.93
C GLY A 270 26.93 12.63 -2.86
N LYS A 271 26.20 12.56 -3.99
CA LYS A 271 24.74 12.74 -4.02
C LYS A 271 24.01 11.39 -4.11
N PRO A 272 22.83 11.27 -3.50
CA PRO A 272 21.96 10.13 -3.76
C PRO A 272 21.31 10.23 -5.14
N TYR A 273 21.09 9.08 -5.77
CA TYR A 273 20.34 8.97 -7.02
C TYR A 273 19.25 7.93 -6.90
N MET A 274 18.12 8.24 -7.51
CA MET A 274 16.96 7.36 -7.57
C MET A 274 16.42 7.41 -9.01
N ILE A 275 16.45 6.29 -9.68
CA ILE A 275 16.03 6.14 -11.06
C ILE A 275 14.97 5.05 -11.09
N SER A 276 13.73 5.42 -11.39
CA SER A 276 12.60 4.50 -11.59
C SER A 276 12.46 4.17 -13.06
N SER A 277 11.77 3.08 -13.37
CA SER A 277 11.54 2.61 -14.74
C SER A 277 10.75 3.61 -15.60
N ASP A 278 9.95 4.49 -14.98
CA ASP A 278 9.17 5.55 -15.62
C ASP A 278 9.91 6.91 -15.66
N SER A 279 11.10 7.00 -15.06
CA SER A 279 11.85 8.24 -14.98
C SER A 279 12.57 8.55 -16.28
N MET A 280 12.65 9.84 -16.64
CA MET A 280 13.62 10.28 -17.64
C MET A 280 15.03 10.04 -17.10
N MET A 281 15.77 9.16 -17.75
CA MET A 281 17.12 8.79 -17.34
C MET A 281 18.10 9.88 -17.74
N PRO A 282 18.95 10.39 -16.83
CA PRO A 282 20.05 11.28 -17.21
C PRO A 282 21.03 10.55 -18.15
N GLU A 283 21.49 11.22 -19.21
CA GLU A 283 22.40 10.66 -20.24
C GLU A 283 23.62 9.93 -19.62
N ALA A 284 24.12 10.46 -18.50
CA ALA A 284 25.24 9.87 -17.79
C ALA A 284 24.98 8.45 -17.26
N PHE A 285 23.72 8.09 -16.99
CA PHE A 285 23.33 6.76 -16.50
C PHE A 285 22.88 5.82 -17.61
N GLU A 286 22.48 6.33 -18.79
CA GLU A 286 21.94 5.51 -19.88
C GLU A 286 22.88 4.39 -20.29
N ARG A 287 24.18 4.71 -20.38
CA ARG A 287 25.19 3.72 -20.75
C ARG A 287 25.31 2.62 -19.71
N PHE A 288 25.40 2.99 -18.44
CA PHE A 288 25.52 2.05 -17.31
C PHE A 288 24.29 1.13 -17.23
N PHE A 289 23.08 1.69 -17.35
CA PHE A 289 21.83 0.93 -17.31
C PHE A 289 21.74 -0.04 -18.48
N ARG A 290 22.06 0.38 -19.69
CA ARG A 290 22.01 -0.45 -20.89
C ARG A 290 23.04 -1.60 -20.86
N GLU A 291 24.27 -1.32 -20.41
CA GLU A 291 25.34 -2.32 -20.35
C GLU A 291 25.08 -3.40 -19.29
N ASN A 292 24.22 -3.12 -18.30
CA ASN A 292 23.91 -4.00 -17.19
C ASN A 292 22.45 -4.46 -17.16
N ASP A 293 21.66 -4.12 -18.17
CA ASP A 293 20.22 -4.45 -18.30
C ASP A 293 19.38 -4.01 -17.08
N LEU A 294 19.70 -2.82 -16.56
CA LEU A 294 18.99 -2.29 -15.39
C LEU A 294 17.70 -1.57 -15.81
N SER A 295 16.59 -1.86 -15.13
CA SER A 295 15.32 -1.15 -15.30
C SER A 295 15.16 0.00 -14.31
N ALA A 296 15.62 -0.19 -13.06
CA ALA A 296 15.57 0.81 -12.00
C ALA A 296 16.74 0.63 -11.03
N ALA A 297 17.18 1.72 -10.39
CA ALA A 297 18.23 1.64 -9.36
C ALA A 297 18.15 2.80 -8.36
N VAL A 298 18.62 2.53 -7.14
CA VAL A 298 18.86 3.54 -6.10
C VAL A 298 20.31 3.47 -5.68
N PHE A 299 20.98 4.63 -5.61
CA PHE A 299 22.35 4.77 -5.14
C PHE A 299 22.38 5.74 -3.96
N GLN A 300 22.89 5.27 -2.83
CA GLN A 300 22.99 6.05 -1.60
C GLN A 300 24.47 6.20 -1.20
N PRO A 301 24.98 7.42 -1.07
CA PRO A 301 26.35 7.65 -0.64
C PRO A 301 26.53 7.33 0.85
N LEU A 302 27.66 6.69 1.18
CA LEU A 302 28.11 6.48 2.56
C LEU A 302 29.13 7.56 2.91
N GLU A 303 28.79 8.40 3.87
CA GLU A 303 29.65 9.47 4.37
C GLU A 303 30.61 8.90 5.42
N VAL A 304 31.82 8.62 5.03
CA VAL A 304 32.84 7.99 5.90
C VAL A 304 33.96 8.96 6.22
N SER A 305 34.55 9.61 5.22
CA SER A 305 35.57 10.66 5.35
C SER A 305 35.69 11.41 4.03
N ASP A 306 36.38 12.57 4.06
CA ASP A 306 36.61 13.39 2.86
C ASP A 306 37.37 12.68 1.73
N HIS A 307 38.07 11.59 2.05
CA HIS A 307 38.90 10.83 1.10
C HIS A 307 38.31 9.46 0.73
N LEU A 308 37.24 9.04 1.37
CA LEU A 308 36.63 7.73 1.14
C LEU A 308 35.18 7.88 0.72
N LEU A 309 34.92 7.82 -0.57
CA LEU A 309 33.59 7.86 -1.14
C LEU A 309 33.13 6.43 -1.46
N MET A 310 32.03 6.05 -0.88
CA MET A 310 31.40 4.74 -1.07
C MET A 310 29.92 4.92 -1.41
N TYR A 311 29.36 3.95 -2.11
CA TYR A 311 27.93 3.88 -2.40
C TYR A 311 27.37 2.51 -2.12
N VAL A 312 26.24 2.45 -1.45
CA VAL A 312 25.36 1.28 -1.49
C VAL A 312 24.32 1.50 -2.57
N GLY A 313 24.16 0.50 -3.43
CA GLY A 313 23.21 0.52 -4.54
C GLY A 313 22.27 -0.67 -4.45
N PHE A 314 21.03 -0.45 -4.87
CA PHE A 314 20.01 -1.48 -5.06
C PHE A 314 19.44 -1.34 -6.46
N PHE A 315 19.16 -2.44 -7.12
CA PHE A 315 18.74 -2.43 -8.51
C PHE A 315 17.68 -3.47 -8.83
N GLU A 316 16.93 -3.17 -9.89
CA GLU A 316 16.00 -4.07 -10.56
C GLU A 316 16.37 -4.19 -12.03
N LYS A 317 16.24 -5.39 -12.60
CA LYS A 317 16.55 -5.67 -14.02
C LYS A 317 15.29 -5.86 -14.86
N GLU A 318 14.49 -6.86 -14.56
CA GLU A 318 13.41 -7.31 -15.42
C GLU A 318 12.07 -6.65 -15.11
N ALA A 319 11.80 -6.39 -13.80
CA ALA A 319 10.51 -5.86 -13.38
C ALA A 319 10.42 -4.35 -13.57
N PHE A 320 9.23 -3.87 -13.95
CA PHE A 320 8.92 -2.45 -13.88
C PHE A 320 8.88 -2.00 -12.43
N ARG A 321 9.74 -1.06 -12.06
CA ARG A 321 9.87 -0.57 -10.67
C ARG A 321 9.76 0.94 -10.59
N VAL A 322 8.85 1.40 -9.73
CA VAL A 322 8.77 2.79 -9.28
C VAL A 322 9.08 2.80 -7.79
N TRP A 323 10.02 3.64 -7.38
CA TRP A 323 10.44 3.72 -5.99
C TRP A 323 9.44 4.55 -5.18
N GLU A 324 8.81 3.92 -4.21
CA GLU A 324 7.92 4.59 -3.29
C GLU A 324 8.67 5.28 -2.14
N SER A 325 8.02 6.25 -1.49
CA SER A 325 8.60 6.96 -0.34
C SER A 325 9.06 6.03 0.78
N ASP A 326 8.33 4.95 1.02
CA ASP A 326 8.64 3.99 2.08
C ASP A 326 9.79 3.06 1.71
N ASP A 327 9.95 2.71 0.42
CA ASP A 327 11.13 1.99 -0.07
C ASP A 327 12.40 2.82 0.19
N ILE A 328 12.34 4.11 -0.13
CA ILE A 328 13.48 5.02 0.06
C ILE A 328 13.80 5.24 1.53
N LYS A 329 12.81 5.33 2.40
CA LYS A 329 13.02 5.39 3.86
C LYS A 329 13.70 4.14 4.39
N PHE A 330 13.25 2.96 3.93
CA PHE A 330 13.83 1.68 4.30
C PHE A 330 15.30 1.57 3.84
N ILE A 331 15.59 1.84 2.57
CA ILE A 331 16.95 1.85 2.00
C ILE A 331 17.84 2.86 2.74
N SER A 332 17.32 4.04 3.07
CA SER A 332 18.05 5.05 3.86
C SER A 332 18.34 4.58 5.29
N GLY A 333 17.46 3.78 5.87
CA GLY A 333 17.69 3.08 7.13
C GLY A 333 18.84 2.08 7.03
N VAL A 334 18.81 1.22 6.01
CA VAL A 334 19.85 0.24 5.71
C VAL A 334 21.21 0.91 5.47
N LYS A 335 21.23 1.99 4.66
CA LYS A 335 22.43 2.83 4.48
C LYS A 335 23.04 3.23 5.81
N ARG A 336 22.23 3.75 6.76
CA ARG A 336 22.72 4.18 8.07
C ARG A 336 23.31 3.06 8.88
N VAL A 337 22.74 1.86 8.81
CA VAL A 337 23.27 0.66 9.48
C VAL A 337 24.64 0.28 8.90
N ILE A 338 24.76 0.15 7.58
CA ILE A 338 26.04 -0.17 6.91
C ILE A 338 27.09 0.90 7.26
N GLN A 339 26.74 2.17 7.23
CA GLN A 339 27.64 3.28 7.60
C GLN A 339 28.10 3.16 9.07
N SER A 340 27.21 2.85 9.99
CA SER A 340 27.52 2.67 11.42
C SER A 340 28.48 1.49 11.64
N ILE A 341 28.29 0.38 10.96
CA ILE A 341 29.19 -0.78 11.01
C ILE A 341 30.59 -0.39 10.52
N LEU A 342 30.65 0.32 9.38
CA LEU A 342 31.89 0.76 8.78
C LEU A 342 32.67 1.71 9.71
N LEU A 343 31.99 2.72 10.25
CA LEU A 343 32.58 3.69 11.18
C LEU A 343 33.08 3.02 12.48
N LYS A 344 32.29 2.10 13.07
CA LYS A 344 32.68 1.31 14.25
C LYS A 344 33.96 0.53 13.99
N ARG A 345 34.10 -0.10 12.80
CA ARG A 345 35.30 -0.86 12.43
C ARG A 345 36.53 0.02 12.17
N ILE A 346 36.33 1.15 11.49
CA ILE A 346 37.41 2.12 11.28
C ILE A 346 37.95 2.62 12.64
N ALA A 347 37.05 2.98 13.55
CA ALA A 347 37.42 3.42 14.89
C ALA A 347 38.15 2.32 15.68
N LYS A 348 37.64 1.07 15.64
CA LYS A 348 38.28 -0.10 16.28
C LYS A 348 39.68 -0.35 15.72
N ASN A 349 39.84 -0.32 14.39
CA ASN A 349 41.15 -0.53 13.73
C ASN A 349 42.13 0.61 14.01
N SER A 350 41.67 1.88 13.99
CA SER A 350 42.48 3.04 14.33
C SER A 350 42.96 2.98 15.77
N LEU A 351 42.08 2.63 16.71
CA LEU A 351 42.45 2.44 18.10
C LEU A 351 43.48 1.32 18.27
N ALA A 352 43.28 0.15 17.63
CA ALA A 352 44.20 -0.96 17.65
C ALA A 352 45.60 -0.61 17.07
N SER A 353 45.60 0.13 15.93
CA SER A 353 46.83 0.62 15.31
C SER A 353 47.56 1.62 16.20
N SER A 354 46.85 2.55 16.82
CA SER A 354 47.40 3.52 17.76
C SER A 354 48.00 2.84 18.99
N TYR A 355 47.29 1.85 19.51
CA TYR A 355 47.77 1.05 20.64
C TYR A 355 49.05 0.27 20.29
N ALA A 356 49.08 -0.43 19.15
CA ALA A 356 50.24 -1.15 18.68
C ALA A 356 51.45 -0.21 18.44
N SER A 357 51.21 0.99 17.91
CA SER A 357 52.25 1.99 17.72
C SER A 357 52.80 2.48 19.05
N LEU A 358 51.95 2.77 20.03
CA LEU A 358 52.36 3.18 21.37
C LEU A 358 53.18 2.07 22.05
N GLU A 359 52.73 0.83 22.00
CA GLU A 359 53.45 -0.32 22.52
C GLU A 359 54.81 -0.46 21.87
N ALA A 360 54.90 -0.35 20.54
CA ALA A 360 56.18 -0.42 19.82
C ALA A 360 57.14 0.73 20.26
N ILE A 361 56.64 1.96 20.51
CA ILE A 361 57.44 3.08 21.01
C ILE A 361 57.95 2.76 22.43
N LEU A 362 57.10 2.25 23.31
CA LEU A 362 57.46 1.92 24.68
C LEU A 362 58.46 0.76 24.73
N GLU A 363 58.30 -0.28 23.91
CA GLU A 363 59.20 -1.41 23.83
C GLU A 363 60.60 -1.02 23.31
N ASN A 364 60.68 -0.07 22.35
CA ASN A 364 61.94 0.38 21.78
C ASN A 364 62.62 1.51 22.57
N ALA A 365 62.02 1.95 23.68
CA ALA A 365 62.62 2.96 24.55
C ALA A 365 63.95 2.45 25.19
N GLY A 366 64.99 3.29 25.22
CA GLY A 366 66.30 2.95 25.80
C GLY A 366 66.34 2.80 27.33
N CYS A 367 65.21 2.98 28.00
CA CYS A 367 65.03 2.90 29.47
C CYS A 367 63.93 1.90 29.83
N GLY A 368 64.00 1.34 31.05
CA GLY A 368 62.93 0.54 31.62
C GLY A 368 61.68 1.40 31.90
N ILE A 369 60.55 0.96 31.34
CA ILE A 369 59.24 1.66 31.50
C ILE A 369 58.25 0.73 32.14
N TYR A 370 57.49 1.26 33.10
CA TYR A 370 56.29 0.59 33.62
C TYR A 370 55.16 1.60 33.76
N VAL A 371 53.94 1.12 33.60
CA VAL A 371 52.68 1.87 33.74
C VAL A 371 51.89 1.27 34.90
N VAL A 372 51.43 2.07 35.81
CA VAL A 372 50.74 1.64 37.04
C VAL A 372 49.36 2.30 37.09
N ASP A 373 48.36 1.57 37.50
CA ASP A 373 47.08 2.14 37.89
C ASP A 373 47.24 2.92 39.20
N TYR A 374 46.90 4.19 39.17
CA TYR A 374 47.10 5.09 40.31
C TYR A 374 46.31 4.69 41.56
N HIS A 375 45.13 4.16 41.39
CA HIS A 375 44.26 3.79 42.51
C HIS A 375 44.55 2.40 43.08
N THR A 376 44.74 1.44 42.21
CA THR A 376 45.00 0.03 42.62
C THR A 376 46.45 -0.29 42.82
N ARG A 377 47.36 0.61 42.35
CA ARG A 377 48.81 0.40 42.29
C ARG A 377 49.23 -0.86 41.55
N SER A 378 48.34 -1.41 40.72
CA SER A 378 48.65 -2.57 39.89
C SER A 378 49.46 -2.17 38.69
N ILE A 379 50.45 -2.97 38.32
CA ILE A 379 51.24 -2.78 37.12
C ILE A 379 50.41 -3.20 35.92
N LEU A 380 50.11 -2.23 35.07
CA LEU A 380 49.34 -2.42 33.84
C LEU A 380 50.23 -2.82 32.64
N TYR A 381 51.47 -2.31 32.59
CA TYR A 381 52.39 -2.55 31.50
C TYR A 381 53.85 -2.49 31.98
N THR A 382 54.75 -3.31 31.38
CA THR A 382 56.20 -3.22 31.53
C THR A 382 56.87 -3.53 30.19
N ASN A 383 57.85 -2.72 29.79
CA ASN A 383 58.60 -3.00 28.57
C ASN A 383 59.71 -4.03 28.78
N GLN A 384 60.22 -4.62 27.69
CA GLN A 384 61.26 -5.67 27.73
C GLN A 384 62.56 -5.17 28.42
N LYS A 385 62.92 -3.90 28.23
CA LYS A 385 64.10 -3.30 28.85
C LYS A 385 64.05 -3.31 30.37
N LEU A 386 62.85 -3.09 30.95
CA LEU A 386 62.67 -3.20 32.39
C LEU A 386 62.83 -4.67 32.86
N LYS A 387 62.23 -5.61 32.14
CA LYS A 387 62.32 -7.03 32.44
C LYS A 387 63.78 -7.52 32.41
N ASP A 388 64.56 -7.05 31.42
CA ASP A 388 65.98 -7.37 31.28
C ASP A 388 66.83 -6.81 32.43
N LEU A 389 66.53 -5.55 32.86
CA LEU A 389 67.23 -4.91 33.97
C LEU A 389 67.05 -5.65 35.30
N PHE A 390 65.92 -6.25 35.53
CA PHE A 390 65.62 -6.99 36.75
C PHE A 390 65.89 -8.49 36.62
N SER A 391 66.42 -8.95 35.49
CA SER A 391 66.80 -10.37 35.24
C SER A 391 65.72 -11.40 35.58
N ARG A 392 64.45 -10.94 35.60
CA ARG A 392 63.29 -11.78 35.90
C ARG A 392 62.07 -11.28 35.18
N THR A 393 61.12 -12.19 34.95
CA THR A 393 59.83 -11.83 34.35
C THR A 393 58.95 -11.12 35.37
N ILE A 394 58.68 -9.83 35.19
CA ILE A 394 57.75 -9.06 35.99
C ILE A 394 56.37 -9.41 35.51
N LYS A 395 55.58 -10.08 36.33
CA LYS A 395 54.16 -10.32 36.06
C LYS A 395 53.32 -9.13 36.64
N ALA A 396 52.14 -8.88 36.08
CA ALA A 396 51.23 -7.92 36.65
C ALA A 396 50.98 -8.24 38.14
N GLY A 397 51.26 -7.28 38.99
CA GLY A 397 51.16 -7.39 40.45
C GLY A 397 51.15 -6.00 41.08
N LYS A 398 51.05 -5.89 42.38
CA LYS A 398 51.13 -4.59 43.07
C LYS A 398 52.57 -4.11 43.08
N LEU A 399 52.78 -2.85 42.80
CA LEU A 399 54.11 -2.22 42.76
C LEU A 399 54.89 -2.45 44.05
N GLU A 400 54.22 -2.38 45.21
CA GLU A 400 54.78 -2.63 46.52
C GLU A 400 55.37 -4.05 46.67
N GLU A 401 54.69 -5.05 46.14
CA GLU A 401 55.18 -6.44 46.20
C GLU A 401 56.47 -6.63 45.37
N ILE A 402 56.64 -5.90 44.30
CA ILE A 402 57.80 -5.99 43.41
C ILE A 402 59.00 -5.22 44.00
N VAL A 403 58.77 -4.03 44.54
CA VAL A 403 59.84 -3.17 45.11
C VAL A 403 60.34 -3.72 46.44
N PHE A 404 59.50 -4.21 47.32
CA PHE A 404 59.90 -4.76 48.62
C PHE A 404 60.53 -6.15 48.53
N ALA A 405 60.23 -6.96 47.55
CA ALA A 405 60.88 -8.21 47.31
C ALA A 405 62.43 -8.06 47.02
N GLU A 406 62.84 -6.96 46.43
CA GLU A 406 64.26 -6.63 46.19
C GLU A 406 64.98 -6.11 47.43
N GLU A 407 64.28 -5.42 48.32
CA GLU A 407 64.93 -5.00 49.59
C GLU A 407 65.17 -6.12 50.53
N GLU A 408 64.35 -7.19 50.52
CA GLU A 408 64.58 -8.40 51.31
C GLU A 408 65.71 -9.21 50.76
N GLU A 409 65.89 -9.39 49.44
CA GLU A 409 67.04 -10.08 48.84
C GLU A 409 68.35 -9.34 49.06
N LYS A 410 68.38 -7.99 49.17
CA LYS A 410 69.57 -7.24 49.49
C LYS A 410 70.00 -7.28 50.97
N LYS A 411 69.08 -7.69 51.85
CA LYS A 411 69.35 -7.85 53.26
C LYS A 411 69.89 -9.27 53.65
N THR A 412 69.80 -10.21 52.70
CA THR A 412 70.19 -11.62 52.87
C THR A 412 71.54 -11.95 52.21
N HIS A 413 72.26 -10.96 51.66
CA HIS A 413 73.58 -11.01 51.15
C HIS A 413 74.46 -9.95 51.88
#